data_f751d825092bbd309cf722620f7c2864
#
_entry.id   f751d825092bbd309cf722620f7c2864
#
_cell.length_a   1.000
_cell.length_b   1.000
_cell.length_c   1.000
_cell.angle_alpha   90.00
_cell.angle_beta   90.00
_cell.angle_gamma   90.00
#
_symmetry.space_group_name_H-M   'P 1'
#
loop_
_entity.id
_entity.type
_entity.pdbx_description
1 polymer ?
#
loop_
_entity_poly.entity_id
_entity_poly.type
_entity_poly.pdbx_seq_one_letter_code
_entity_poly.pdbx_strand_id
1 'polypeptide(L)'
;RRQRQMCIRDSPWINFQKKNEFNPVHVHGGDLSSVIMIDVPEEIAKESDTVKDKTNMPCPGQLEFIEGPSGYMYTGSYKVVPKTGDIFVFPAQLKHTVYPFTSDVTRITMSYNIFNIQVDSNTQE
;
A
#
# COMPACT_ATOMS: atom_id res chain seq x y z
N ARG A 1 -5.45 3.79 33.87
CA ARG A 1 -5.09 3.83 32.40
C ARG A 1 -5.09 2.40 31.90
N ARG A 2 -6.12 2.01 31.16
CA ARG A 2 -6.09 0.76 30.41
C ARG A 2 -5.13 0.94 29.25
N GLN A 3 -4.06 0.14 29.20
CA GLN A 3 -3.17 0.07 28.06
C GLN A 3 -3.97 -0.45 26.87
N ARG A 4 -3.96 0.31 25.76
CA ARG A 4 -4.48 -0.16 24.49
C ARG A 4 -3.57 -1.28 24.02
N GLN A 5 -4.08 -2.50 24.03
CA GLN A 5 -3.34 -3.63 23.52
C GLN A 5 -3.62 -3.77 22.03
N MET A 6 -2.69 -3.33 21.20
CA MET A 6 -2.65 -3.72 19.79
C MET A 6 -2.01 -5.10 19.71
N CYS A 7 -2.77 -6.09 19.25
CA CYS A 7 -2.23 -7.42 19.01
C CYS A 7 -1.84 -7.57 17.54
N ILE A 8 -0.54 -7.64 17.27
CA ILE A 8 -0.03 -8.14 15.99
C ILE A 8 -0.05 -9.66 16.09
N ARG A 9 -1.01 -10.31 15.40
CA ARG A 9 -1.13 -11.77 15.40
C ARG A 9 -0.19 -12.44 14.43
N ASP A 10 0.12 -11.76 13.32
CA ASP A 10 1.02 -12.24 12.29
C ASP A 10 2.39 -11.61 12.46
N SER A 11 3.45 -12.39 12.25
CA SER A 11 4.80 -11.83 12.19
C SER A 11 4.91 -10.87 11.01
N PRO A 12 5.63 -9.74 11.14
CA PRO A 12 5.99 -8.92 10.00
C PRO A 12 6.72 -9.75 8.95
N TRP A 13 6.50 -9.44 7.67
CA TRP A 13 7.19 -10.10 6.57
C TRP A 13 7.83 -9.09 5.63
N ILE A 14 8.91 -9.50 4.99
CA ILE A 14 9.65 -8.69 4.03
C ILE A 14 9.36 -9.19 2.63
N ASN A 15 9.03 -8.25 1.73
CA ASN A 15 8.82 -8.51 0.32
C ASN A 15 9.99 -7.95 -0.49
N PHE A 16 10.50 -8.77 -1.40
CA PHE A 16 11.49 -8.40 -2.41
C PHE A 16 10.80 -8.46 -3.77
N GLN A 17 10.38 -7.31 -4.28
CA GLN A 17 9.74 -7.23 -5.59
C GLN A 17 10.78 -6.89 -6.65
N LYS A 18 10.89 -7.75 -7.65
CA LYS A 18 11.75 -7.58 -8.81
C LYS A 18 10.95 -7.07 -10.02
N LYS A 19 11.66 -6.73 -11.09
CA LYS A 19 11.04 -6.29 -12.34
C LYS A 19 9.96 -7.27 -12.81
N ASN A 20 8.88 -6.73 -13.36
CA ASN A 20 7.72 -7.46 -13.90
C ASN A 20 6.92 -8.26 -12.86
N GLU A 21 7.30 -8.24 -11.60
CA GLU A 21 6.49 -8.81 -10.52
C GLU A 21 5.42 -7.82 -10.07
N PHE A 22 4.25 -8.32 -9.71
CA PHE A 22 3.15 -7.51 -9.22
C PHE A 22 2.39 -8.25 -8.13
N ASN A 23 1.62 -7.51 -7.36
CA ASN A 23 0.69 -8.08 -6.40
C ASN A 23 -0.73 -7.71 -6.84
N PRO A 24 -1.55 -8.69 -7.28
CA PRO A 24 -2.89 -8.41 -7.77
C PRO A 24 -3.79 -7.81 -6.68
N VAL A 25 -4.95 -7.32 -7.08
CA VAL A 25 -5.94 -6.76 -6.16
C VAL A 25 -6.29 -7.78 -5.09
N HIS A 26 -6.11 -7.39 -3.83
CA HIS A 26 -6.33 -8.26 -2.67
C HIS A 26 -6.71 -7.46 -1.42
N VAL A 27 -7.09 -8.17 -0.38
CA VAL A 27 -7.35 -7.67 0.97
C VAL A 27 -6.56 -8.49 1.98
N HIS A 28 -6.47 -7.98 3.20
CA HIS A 28 -5.84 -8.69 4.32
C HIS A 28 -6.85 -9.05 5.40
N GLY A 29 -6.49 -10.01 6.24
CA GLY A 29 -7.17 -10.27 7.50
C GLY A 29 -6.79 -9.24 8.56
N GLY A 30 -7.65 -9.09 9.59
CA GLY A 30 -7.43 -8.15 10.68
C GLY A 30 -8.14 -6.81 10.52
N ASP A 31 -7.79 -5.85 11.35
CA ASP A 31 -8.41 -4.53 11.37
C ASP A 31 -7.66 -3.53 10.50
N LEU A 32 -6.35 -3.45 10.66
CA LEU A 32 -5.47 -2.61 9.86
C LEU A 32 -4.36 -3.44 9.22
N SER A 33 -3.90 -2.96 8.09
CA SER A 33 -2.69 -3.43 7.42
C SER A 33 -1.71 -2.28 7.28
N SER A 34 -0.43 -2.59 7.27
CA SER A 34 0.62 -1.59 7.10
C SER A 34 1.69 -2.09 6.16
N VAL A 35 2.26 -1.18 5.41
CA VAL A 35 3.45 -1.42 4.60
C VAL A 35 4.46 -0.29 4.78
N ILE A 36 5.70 -0.66 5.02
CA ILE A 36 6.83 0.24 5.18
C ILE A 36 7.74 0.07 3.97
N MET A 37 8.04 1.18 3.29
CA MET A 37 8.95 1.21 2.16
C MET A 37 10.40 1.27 2.65
N ILE A 38 11.06 0.11 2.71
CA ILE A 38 12.44 -0.01 3.22
C ILE A 38 13.44 0.54 2.21
N ASP A 39 13.32 0.07 0.95
CA ASP A 39 14.19 0.50 -0.14
C ASP A 39 13.38 0.53 -1.43
N VAL A 40 13.18 1.74 -1.94
CA VAL A 40 12.51 2.00 -3.22
C VAL A 40 13.51 2.71 -4.14
N PRO A 41 14.16 1.99 -5.06
CA PRO A 41 15.06 2.60 -6.02
C PRO A 41 14.39 3.71 -6.84
N GLU A 42 15.12 4.80 -7.06
CA GLU A 42 14.60 5.98 -7.79
C GLU A 42 14.16 5.66 -9.23
N GLU A 43 14.73 4.62 -9.82
CA GLU A 43 14.41 4.16 -11.16
C GLU A 43 12.91 3.85 -11.31
N ILE A 44 12.27 3.36 -10.24
CA ILE A 44 10.84 3.04 -10.23
C ILE A 44 10.00 4.31 -10.38
N ALA A 45 10.34 5.37 -9.67
CA ALA A 45 9.62 6.66 -9.79
C ALA A 45 9.87 7.30 -11.16
N LYS A 46 11.10 7.24 -11.66
CA LYS A 46 11.47 7.76 -12.99
C LYS A 46 10.73 7.04 -14.12
N GLU A 47 10.45 5.75 -13.95
CA GLU A 47 9.69 4.96 -14.92
C GLU A 47 8.27 5.49 -15.13
N SER A 48 7.59 5.91 -14.07
CA SER A 48 6.29 6.57 -14.16
C SER A 48 6.33 7.83 -15.01
N ASP A 49 7.41 8.61 -14.92
CA ASP A 49 7.58 9.83 -15.72
C ASP A 49 7.77 9.51 -17.21
N THR A 50 8.46 8.43 -17.53
CA THR A 50 8.74 8.06 -18.93
C THR A 50 7.53 7.53 -19.69
N VAL A 51 6.48 7.05 -19.00
CA VAL A 51 5.28 6.49 -19.62
C VAL A 51 4.09 7.46 -19.64
N LYS A 52 4.22 8.66 -19.05
CA LYS A 52 3.14 9.66 -19.03
C LYS A 52 2.58 9.97 -20.40
N ASP A 53 3.44 10.05 -21.41
CA ASP A 53 3.05 10.35 -22.78
C ASP A 53 2.50 9.13 -23.55
N LYS A 54 2.60 7.94 -22.96
CA LYS A 54 2.21 6.69 -23.62
C LYS A 54 0.87 6.15 -23.14
N THR A 55 0.41 6.61 -22.01
CA THR A 55 -0.84 6.17 -21.40
C THR A 55 -1.47 7.26 -20.55
N ASN A 56 -2.78 7.32 -20.53
CA ASN A 56 -3.54 8.22 -19.65
C ASN A 56 -3.51 7.77 -18.19
N MET A 57 -3.01 6.57 -17.91
CA MET A 57 -2.96 6.02 -16.55
C MET A 57 -1.60 5.39 -16.26
N PRO A 58 -0.53 6.19 -16.22
CA PRO A 58 0.79 5.66 -15.87
C PRO A 58 0.79 5.14 -14.44
N CYS A 59 1.22 3.91 -14.25
CA CYS A 59 1.20 3.28 -12.93
C CYS A 59 2.41 2.39 -12.59
N PRO A 60 3.55 2.43 -13.31
CA PRO A 60 4.67 1.55 -12.99
C PRO A 60 5.10 1.67 -11.51
N GLY A 61 5.14 0.55 -10.81
CA GLY A 61 5.58 0.46 -9.43
C GLY A 61 4.69 1.14 -8.40
N GLN A 62 3.53 1.65 -8.80
CA GLN A 62 2.63 2.36 -7.89
C GLN A 62 1.81 1.39 -7.02
N LEU A 63 1.36 1.90 -5.89
CA LEU A 63 0.30 1.29 -5.08
C LEU A 63 -1.02 1.95 -5.46
N GLU A 64 -2.08 1.15 -5.56
CA GLU A 64 -3.44 1.66 -5.74
C GLU A 64 -4.36 1.12 -4.64
N PHE A 65 -5.06 2.03 -3.97
CA PHE A 65 -6.11 1.71 -3.01
C PHE A 65 -7.47 1.97 -3.65
N ILE A 66 -8.37 1.00 -3.58
CA ILE A 66 -9.64 1.02 -4.29
C ILE A 66 -10.79 1.00 -3.29
N GLU A 67 -11.52 2.11 -3.18
CA GLU A 67 -12.68 2.23 -2.28
C GLU A 67 -14.00 1.88 -2.99
N GLY A 68 -14.08 2.12 -4.29
CA GLY A 68 -15.31 1.89 -5.04
C GLY A 68 -15.17 2.22 -6.52
N PRO A 69 -16.29 2.31 -7.25
CA PRO A 69 -16.27 2.67 -8.65
C PRO A 69 -15.89 4.15 -8.83
N SER A 70 -15.20 4.45 -9.92
CA SER A 70 -14.98 5.83 -10.36
C SER A 70 -16.12 6.27 -11.29
N GLY A 71 -16.45 7.56 -11.25
CA GLY A 71 -17.46 8.18 -12.10
C GLY A 71 -16.94 9.47 -12.73
N TYR A 72 -17.82 10.15 -13.46
CA TYR A 72 -17.45 11.36 -14.20
C TYR A 72 -16.91 12.49 -13.29
N MET A 73 -17.44 12.60 -12.08
CA MET A 73 -17.13 13.69 -11.14
C MET A 73 -16.32 13.21 -9.92
N TYR A 74 -15.95 11.94 -9.85
CA TYR A 74 -15.25 11.38 -8.70
C TYR A 74 -14.39 10.17 -9.09
N THR A 75 -13.39 9.91 -8.27
CA THR A 75 -12.58 8.70 -8.37
C THR A 75 -12.79 7.81 -7.15
N GLY A 76 -12.93 6.52 -7.39
CA GLY A 76 -13.03 5.50 -6.34
C GLY A 76 -11.69 4.82 -6.02
N SER A 77 -10.59 5.34 -6.55
CA SER A 77 -9.26 4.80 -6.28
C SER A 77 -8.23 5.90 -6.04
N TYR A 78 -7.18 5.54 -5.30
CA TYR A 78 -6.05 6.41 -5.00
C TYR A 78 -4.75 5.70 -5.34
N LYS A 79 -3.98 6.28 -6.25
CA LYS A 79 -2.65 5.80 -6.63
C LYS A 79 -1.56 6.63 -5.99
N VAL A 80 -0.50 5.98 -5.57
CA VAL A 80 0.66 6.62 -4.97
C VAL A 80 1.96 6.07 -5.53
N VAL A 81 2.91 6.96 -5.79
CA VAL A 81 4.30 6.61 -6.11
C VAL A 81 5.05 6.52 -4.79
N PRO A 82 5.37 5.31 -4.31
CA PRO A 82 6.03 5.16 -3.01
C PRO A 82 7.48 5.61 -3.06
N LYS A 83 7.97 6.08 -1.93
CA LYS A 83 9.37 6.47 -1.71
C LYS A 83 9.93 5.74 -0.50
N THR A 84 11.23 5.54 -0.47
CA THR A 84 11.92 5.00 0.71
C THR A 84 11.57 5.83 1.95
N GLY A 85 11.18 5.15 3.02
CA GLY A 85 10.75 5.74 4.28
C GLY A 85 9.24 5.99 4.41
N ASP A 86 8.48 5.86 3.34
CA ASP A 86 7.02 5.98 3.41
C ASP A 86 6.42 4.81 4.22
N ILE A 87 5.41 5.14 5.00
CA ILE A 87 4.60 4.17 5.75
C ILE A 87 3.14 4.39 5.38
N PHE A 88 2.50 3.32 4.92
CA PHE A 88 1.07 3.30 4.62
C PHE A 88 0.36 2.44 5.67
N VAL A 89 -0.68 2.99 6.28
CA VAL A 89 -1.56 2.27 7.20
C VAL A 89 -2.98 2.43 6.69
N PHE A 90 -3.67 1.32 6.52
CA PHE A 90 -4.99 1.32 5.90
C PHE A 90 -5.87 0.19 6.48
N PRO A 91 -7.20 0.29 6.35
CA PRO A 91 -8.10 -0.79 6.73
C PRO A 91 -7.73 -2.09 6.01
N ALA A 92 -7.65 -3.19 6.75
CA ALA A 92 -7.23 -4.47 6.16
C ALA A 92 -8.13 -4.94 5.02
N GLN A 93 -9.42 -4.59 5.05
CA GLN A 93 -10.39 -4.93 4.01
C GLN A 93 -10.39 -3.97 2.81
N LEU A 94 -9.61 -2.90 2.84
CA LEU A 94 -9.47 -2.01 1.70
C LEU A 94 -8.72 -2.73 0.57
N LYS A 95 -9.36 -2.86 -0.57
CA LYS A 95 -8.77 -3.46 -1.76
C LYS A 95 -7.58 -2.64 -2.23
N HIS A 96 -6.49 -3.28 -2.53
CA HIS A 96 -5.28 -2.62 -3.02
C HIS A 96 -4.51 -3.53 -3.94
N THR A 97 -3.66 -2.92 -4.76
CA THR A 97 -2.80 -3.62 -5.71
C THR A 97 -1.45 -2.93 -5.80
N VAL A 98 -0.45 -3.69 -6.18
CA VAL A 98 0.91 -3.20 -6.42
C VAL A 98 1.27 -3.45 -7.87
N TYR A 99 1.48 -2.38 -8.63
CA TYR A 99 1.80 -2.49 -10.05
C TYR A 99 3.25 -2.88 -10.28
N PRO A 100 3.53 -3.63 -11.36
CA PRO A 100 4.88 -3.98 -11.74
C PRO A 100 5.67 -2.76 -12.23
N PHE A 101 6.97 -2.89 -12.21
CA PHE A 101 7.93 -2.00 -12.86
C PHE A 101 8.86 -2.83 -13.76
N THR A 102 9.51 -2.19 -14.73
CA THR A 102 10.36 -2.87 -15.71
C THR A 102 11.86 -2.64 -15.49
N SER A 103 12.21 -1.69 -14.64
CA SER A 103 13.60 -1.41 -14.25
C SER A 103 14.23 -2.60 -13.53
N ASP A 104 15.49 -2.89 -13.82
CA ASP A 104 16.21 -4.02 -13.24
C ASP A 104 16.75 -3.70 -11.85
N VAL A 105 15.81 -3.49 -10.93
CA VAL A 105 16.04 -3.15 -9.53
C VAL A 105 15.16 -4.01 -8.63
N THR A 106 15.42 -3.99 -7.33
CA THR A 106 14.61 -4.68 -6.33
C THR A 106 14.04 -3.65 -5.34
N ARG A 107 12.71 -3.65 -5.17
CA ARG A 107 12.05 -2.90 -4.12
C ARG A 107 11.88 -3.79 -2.89
N ILE A 108 12.23 -3.25 -1.72
CA ILE A 108 12.12 -3.95 -0.44
C ILE A 108 11.07 -3.25 0.41
N THR A 109 10.09 -4.01 0.87
CA THR A 109 9.04 -3.52 1.77
C THR A 109 8.87 -4.47 2.94
N MET A 110 8.43 -3.94 4.07
CA MET A 110 8.00 -4.71 5.22
C MET A 110 6.52 -4.49 5.47
N SER A 111 5.78 -5.57 5.62
CA SER A 111 4.33 -5.52 5.86
C SER A 111 3.98 -6.19 7.18
N TYR A 112 2.91 -5.73 7.80
CA TYR A 112 2.32 -6.36 8.98
C TYR A 112 0.83 -6.04 9.09
N ASN A 113 0.08 -6.92 9.78
CA ASN A 113 -1.33 -6.74 10.05
C ASN A 113 -1.56 -6.52 11.54
N ILE A 114 -2.54 -5.68 11.86
CA ILE A 114 -2.95 -5.36 13.22
C ILE A 114 -4.35 -5.92 13.44
N PHE A 115 -4.53 -6.62 14.55
CA PHE A 115 -5.77 -7.26 14.95
C PHE A 115 -6.27 -6.74 16.30
N ASN A 116 -7.57 -6.85 16.53
CA ASN A 116 -8.23 -6.54 17.80
C ASN A 116 -7.97 -5.12 18.30
N ILE A 117 -8.17 -4.14 17.41
CA ILE A 117 -8.16 -2.73 17.83
C ILE A 117 -9.41 -2.49 18.68
N GLN A 118 -9.20 -2.12 19.93
CA GLN A 118 -10.28 -1.66 20.82
C GLN A 118 -10.26 -0.13 20.85
N VAL A 119 -11.37 0.46 20.46
CA VAL A 119 -11.60 1.90 20.61
C VAL A 119 -12.41 2.08 21.89
N ASP A 120 -11.85 2.75 22.89
CA ASP A 120 -12.60 3.12 24.08
C ASP A 120 -13.73 4.08 23.69
N SER A 121 -14.97 3.64 23.85
CA SER A 121 -16.18 4.43 23.58
C SER A 121 -16.41 5.59 24.58
N ASN A 122 -15.46 5.87 25.45
CA ASN A 122 -15.56 6.87 26.52
C ASN A 122 -14.85 8.19 26.19
N THR A 123 -15.03 8.70 24.98
CA THR A 123 -14.71 10.11 24.71
C THR A 123 -15.96 10.80 24.14
N GLN A 124 -17.01 10.82 24.95
CA GLN A 124 -18.05 11.85 24.87
C GLN A 124 -17.89 12.73 26.10
N GLU A 125 -17.09 13.75 25.96
CA GLU A 125 -17.23 15.03 26.66
C GLU A 125 -16.87 16.14 25.72
#